data_17f81208b8bd614beae450c18978f8b3
#
_entry.id   17f81208b8bd614beae450c18978f8b3
#
_cell.length_a   1.000
_cell.length_b   1.000
_cell.length_c   1.000
_cell.angle_alpha   90.00
_cell.angle_beta   90.00
_cell.angle_gamma   90.00
#
_symmetry.space_group_name_H-M   'P 1'
#
loop_
_entity.id
_entity.type
_entity.pdbx_description
1 polymer ?
#
loop_
_entity_poly.entity_id
_entity_poly.type
_entity_poly.pdbx_seq_one_letter_code
_entity_poly.pdbx_strand_id
1 'polypeptide(L)'
;IGRSFIDFVHPLDHNTFASQITNGLAVPKKLNVQSPGTSVSTMFCRIRSYRGLIAGFNVKEKTISFMPFMLKLSFKNVTDEKELVIYLVIQATPLFSAFKIPNETVINPTPFVMRHVANGNLEYIDHEAVPLLGYLPQDITGKDVLTLYHPEDLAYVRHVYETIVKQGRTTRSKPYRLLAQNGHYIRLETEWSSFINPWSRKLEFVIGKHHVIEGPANPDVFQDPLPKPKASPEDADIEELKDSIVRILNEVPTKPAELAKQQMTKRCQDLASFMESLIEEQPKVDEELRLEIQENDNSCYERDSVMLGGISPHHDYNDSKSSTSTPLS
;
A
#
# COMPACT_ATOMS: atom_id res chain seq x y z
N ILE A 1 30.72 -7.24 13.43
CA ILE A 1 30.52 -8.69 13.52
C ILE A 1 30.09 -9.01 14.96
N GLY A 2 29.12 -9.94 15.16
CA GLY A 2 28.67 -10.39 16.48
C GLY A 2 27.64 -9.49 17.18
N ARG A 3 27.08 -8.46 16.49
CA ARG A 3 25.97 -7.67 17.00
C ARG A 3 24.71 -7.93 16.15
N SER A 4 23.54 -7.83 16.77
CA SER A 4 22.28 -7.94 16.07
C SER A 4 22.09 -6.76 15.12
N PHE A 5 21.56 -7.00 13.91
CA PHE A 5 21.29 -5.92 12.97
C PHE A 5 20.24 -4.95 13.51
N ILE A 6 19.28 -5.44 14.29
CA ILE A 6 18.21 -4.61 14.87
C ILE A 6 18.77 -3.51 15.81
N ASP A 7 19.96 -3.70 16.39
CA ASP A 7 20.61 -2.69 17.25
C ASP A 7 21.00 -1.41 16.47
N PHE A 8 21.03 -1.50 15.14
CA PHE A 8 21.33 -0.38 14.25
C PHE A 8 20.09 0.28 13.68
N VAL A 9 18.94 -0.36 13.81
CA VAL A 9 17.65 0.13 13.31
C VAL A 9 17.05 1.10 14.32
N HIS A 10 16.37 2.14 13.82
CA HIS A 10 15.68 3.10 14.67
C HIS A 10 14.57 2.40 15.49
N PRO A 11 14.39 2.72 16.78
CA PRO A 11 13.38 2.07 17.62
C PRO A 11 11.96 2.05 17.04
N LEU A 12 11.54 3.14 16.36
CA LEU A 12 10.22 3.21 15.69
C LEU A 12 10.06 2.20 14.55
N ASP A 13 11.17 1.71 13.97
CA ASP A 13 11.14 0.79 12.84
C ASP A 13 11.33 -0.67 13.24
N HIS A 14 11.58 -0.96 14.53
CA HIS A 14 11.80 -2.33 15.04
C HIS A 14 10.62 -3.26 14.73
N ASN A 15 9.40 -2.81 15.01
CA ASN A 15 8.19 -3.63 14.79
C ASN A 15 7.98 -3.93 13.30
N THR A 16 8.17 -2.94 12.43
CA THR A 16 8.06 -3.11 10.98
C THR A 16 9.11 -4.09 10.48
N PHE A 17 10.36 -3.95 10.95
CA PHE A 17 11.45 -4.84 10.60
C PHE A 17 11.18 -6.29 11.06
N ALA A 18 10.78 -6.48 12.31
CA ALA A 18 10.46 -7.80 12.85
C ALA A 18 9.30 -8.46 12.10
N SER A 19 8.24 -7.71 11.78
CA SER A 19 7.09 -8.20 11.02
C SER A 19 7.48 -8.67 9.62
N GLN A 20 8.35 -7.94 8.93
CA GLN A 20 8.84 -8.32 7.59
C GLN A 20 9.65 -9.62 7.62
N ILE A 21 10.48 -9.82 8.66
CA ILE A 21 11.22 -11.08 8.83
C ILE A 21 10.26 -12.23 9.10
N THR A 22 9.31 -12.05 10.03
CA THR A 22 8.33 -13.07 10.39
C THR A 22 7.48 -13.48 9.20
N ASN A 23 6.97 -12.52 8.43
CA ASN A 23 6.20 -12.77 7.23
C ASN A 23 7.00 -13.51 6.16
N GLY A 24 8.28 -13.15 5.99
CA GLY A 24 9.17 -13.83 5.04
C GLY A 24 9.49 -15.27 5.43
N LEU A 25 9.48 -15.61 6.73
CA LEU A 25 9.67 -16.96 7.23
C LEU A 25 8.38 -17.78 7.20
N ALA A 26 7.22 -17.14 7.39
CA ALA A 26 5.92 -17.80 7.48
C ALA A 26 5.34 -18.24 6.13
N VAL A 27 5.90 -17.77 5.00
CA VAL A 27 5.46 -18.20 3.67
C VAL A 27 5.79 -19.68 3.50
N PRO A 28 4.80 -20.60 3.52
CA PRO A 28 5.07 -22.02 3.31
C PRO A 28 5.69 -22.19 1.94
N LYS A 29 6.85 -22.83 1.87
CA LYS A 29 7.42 -23.29 0.61
C LYS A 29 6.47 -24.35 0.07
N LYS A 30 5.55 -23.96 -0.83
CA LYS A 30 4.76 -24.94 -1.59
C LYS A 30 5.76 -25.81 -2.32
N LEU A 31 5.77 -27.08 -1.95
CA LEU A 31 6.53 -28.13 -2.63
C LEU A 31 6.16 -28.10 -4.13
N ASN A 32 7.19 -28.11 -4.98
CA ASN A 32 7.13 -28.38 -6.41
C ASN A 32 6.57 -27.31 -7.34
N VAL A 33 7.15 -26.09 -7.35
CA VAL A 33 7.32 -25.37 -8.61
C VAL A 33 8.76 -24.87 -8.65
N GLN A 34 9.53 -25.39 -9.58
CA GLN A 34 10.84 -24.87 -9.96
C GLN A 34 10.68 -23.46 -10.52
N SER A 35 10.71 -22.47 -9.66
CA SER A 35 11.01 -21.09 -10.01
C SER A 35 12.13 -20.64 -9.08
N PRO A 36 13.31 -20.31 -9.60
CA PRO A 36 14.39 -19.72 -8.82
C PRO A 36 14.09 -18.25 -8.57
N GLY A 37 12.98 -17.95 -7.88
CA GLY A 37 12.57 -16.65 -7.45
C GLY A 37 12.56 -16.62 -5.92
N THR A 38 13.71 -16.35 -5.33
CA THR A 38 13.77 -15.93 -3.93
C THR A 38 12.82 -14.74 -3.79
N SER A 39 11.74 -14.87 -3.00
CA SER A 39 10.83 -13.77 -2.74
C SER A 39 11.64 -12.68 -2.03
N VAL A 40 11.92 -11.61 -2.75
CA VAL A 40 12.61 -10.44 -2.21
C VAL A 40 11.55 -9.52 -1.63
N SER A 41 11.58 -9.34 -0.32
CA SER A 41 10.75 -8.35 0.36
C SER A 41 11.50 -7.02 0.41
N THR A 42 10.81 -5.92 0.12
CA THR A 42 11.36 -4.57 0.19
C THR A 42 10.70 -3.80 1.33
N MET A 43 11.49 -3.11 2.14
CA MET A 43 11.01 -2.25 3.21
C MET A 43 11.91 -1.02 3.37
N PHE A 44 11.42 -0.05 4.13
CA PHE A 44 12.17 1.14 4.51
C PHE A 44 12.42 1.16 6.01
N CYS A 45 13.62 1.56 6.40
CA CYS A 45 13.90 1.82 7.81
C CYS A 45 15.03 2.85 7.97
N ARG A 46 15.09 3.45 9.13
CA ARG A 46 16.16 4.35 9.54
C ARG A 46 17.27 3.53 10.21
N ILE A 47 18.48 3.66 9.71
CA ILE A 47 19.68 3.00 10.26
C ILE A 47 20.59 4.08 10.80
N ARG A 48 21.13 3.84 12.00
CA ARG A 48 22.06 4.77 12.61
C ARG A 48 23.38 4.83 11.83
N SER A 49 23.88 6.04 11.65
CA SER A 49 25.20 6.25 11.05
C SER A 49 26.28 5.66 11.97
N TYR A 50 27.07 4.73 11.42
CA TYR A 50 28.22 4.19 12.13
C TYR A 50 29.39 5.17 11.99
N ARG A 51 29.82 5.75 13.10
CA ARG A 51 31.07 6.51 13.15
C ARG A 51 32.20 5.52 13.36
N GLY A 52 33.07 5.41 12.37
CA GLY A 52 34.26 4.57 12.47
C GLY A 52 35.18 4.97 13.65
N LEU A 53 36.12 4.12 13.97
CA LEU A 53 37.10 4.26 15.06
C LEU A 53 37.89 5.60 15.09
N ILE A 54 37.88 6.33 13.97
CA ILE A 54 38.52 7.66 13.82
C ILE A 54 37.92 8.73 14.75
N ALA A 55 36.67 8.54 15.21
CA ALA A 55 35.99 9.53 16.07
C ALA A 55 36.24 9.34 17.58
N GLY A 56 37.06 8.33 18.00
CA GLY A 56 37.40 8.04 19.39
C GLY A 56 36.21 7.48 20.21
N PHE A 57 36.54 6.91 21.36
CA PHE A 57 35.58 6.30 22.29
C PHE A 57 34.80 7.30 23.15
N ASN A 58 35.00 8.59 22.98
CA ASN A 58 34.34 9.63 23.78
C ASN A 58 32.92 9.91 23.27
N VAL A 59 31.95 9.08 23.65
CA VAL A 59 30.59 9.02 23.11
C VAL A 59 29.57 9.74 24.00
N LYS A 60 29.96 10.47 25.04
CA LYS A 60 29.01 10.96 26.04
C LYS A 60 28.08 12.11 25.59
N GLU A 61 28.28 12.74 24.42
CA GLU A 61 27.51 13.97 24.08
C GLU A 61 27.09 14.14 22.63
N LYS A 62 27.08 13.09 21.78
CA LYS A 62 26.65 13.26 20.39
C LYS A 62 25.33 12.53 20.11
N THR A 63 24.32 13.30 19.72
CA THR A 63 23.06 12.76 19.21
C THR A 63 23.30 11.72 18.11
N ILE A 64 22.66 10.57 18.26
CA ILE A 64 22.71 9.50 17.27
C ILE A 64 21.89 9.97 16.07
N SER A 65 22.54 10.12 14.91
CA SER A 65 21.83 10.43 13.66
C SER A 65 21.43 9.13 12.96
N PHE A 66 20.21 9.11 12.47
CA PHE A 66 19.68 8.03 11.67
C PHE A 66 19.49 8.52 10.23
N MET A 67 19.75 7.62 9.28
CA MET A 67 19.52 7.86 7.85
C MET A 67 18.49 6.87 7.33
N PRO A 68 17.60 7.26 6.42
CA PRO A 68 16.67 6.36 5.80
C PRO A 68 17.36 5.46 4.77
N PHE A 69 17.01 4.17 4.80
CA PHE A 69 17.49 3.16 3.87
C PHE A 69 16.31 2.37 3.30
N MET A 70 16.45 1.98 2.05
CA MET A 70 15.66 0.93 1.44
C MET A 70 16.37 -0.40 1.67
N LEU A 71 15.68 -1.35 2.30
CA LEU A 71 16.17 -2.70 2.55
C LEU A 71 15.50 -3.69 1.61
N LYS A 72 16.31 -4.50 0.94
CA LYS A 72 15.85 -5.70 0.23
C LYS A 72 16.25 -6.91 1.06
N LEU A 73 15.24 -7.67 1.49
CA LEU A 73 15.40 -8.83 2.37
C LEU A 73 15.21 -10.09 1.55
N SER A 74 16.12 -11.04 1.66
CA SER A 74 16.02 -12.36 1.04
C SER A 74 16.53 -13.44 1.97
N PHE A 75 15.82 -14.58 2.01
CA PHE A 75 16.24 -15.74 2.80
C PHE A 75 17.01 -16.71 1.92
N LYS A 76 18.17 -17.14 2.42
CA LYS A 76 19.03 -18.13 1.76
C LYS A 76 19.20 -19.34 2.66
N ASN A 77 18.95 -20.51 2.12
CA ASN A 77 19.27 -21.76 2.79
C ASN A 77 20.68 -22.17 2.40
N VAL A 78 21.50 -22.43 3.38
CA VAL A 78 22.86 -22.97 3.20
C VAL A 78 22.95 -24.27 3.98
N THR A 79 23.37 -25.33 3.29
CA THR A 79 23.64 -26.63 3.93
C THR A 79 25.09 -26.60 4.39
N ASP A 80 25.30 -26.57 5.69
CA ASP A 80 26.64 -26.67 6.30
C ASP A 80 26.77 -28.05 6.93
N GLU A 81 27.75 -28.82 6.44
CA GLU A 81 28.16 -30.20 6.80
C GLU A 81 27.06 -31.20 7.25
N LYS A 82 26.02 -30.81 8.02
CA LYS A 82 24.91 -31.67 8.48
C LYS A 82 23.61 -30.91 8.82
N GLU A 83 23.62 -29.59 8.82
CA GLU A 83 22.46 -28.80 9.23
C GLU A 83 22.06 -27.81 8.17
N LEU A 84 20.73 -27.64 7.97
CA LEU A 84 20.17 -26.62 7.11
C LEU A 84 20.07 -25.31 7.90
N VAL A 85 20.92 -24.34 7.58
CA VAL A 85 20.92 -23.02 8.21
C VAL A 85 20.27 -22.00 7.29
N ILE A 86 19.33 -21.22 7.83
CA ILE A 86 18.65 -20.16 7.10
C ILE A 86 19.35 -18.82 7.39
N TYR A 87 19.87 -18.20 6.35
CA TYR A 87 20.47 -16.87 6.40
C TYR A 87 19.51 -15.82 5.89
N LEU A 88 19.38 -14.70 6.60
CA LEU A 88 18.75 -13.49 6.11
C LEU A 88 19.82 -12.61 5.47
N VAL A 89 19.69 -12.38 4.17
CA VAL A 89 20.53 -11.45 3.41
C VAL A 89 19.80 -10.12 3.32
N ILE A 90 20.43 -9.07 3.82
CA ILE A 90 19.91 -7.70 3.81
C ILE A 90 20.79 -6.85 2.91
N GLN A 91 20.21 -6.35 1.82
CA GLN A 91 20.84 -5.33 0.99
C GLN A 91 20.26 -3.97 1.38
N ALA A 92 21.09 -3.11 1.96
CA ALA A 92 20.70 -1.76 2.39
C ALA A 92 21.20 -0.72 1.39
N THR A 93 20.29 0.08 0.85
CA THR A 93 20.59 1.20 -0.06
C THR A 93 20.17 2.51 0.62
N PRO A 94 21.10 3.47 0.83
CA PRO A 94 20.76 4.75 1.44
C PRO A 94 19.81 5.54 0.53
N LEU A 95 18.88 6.26 1.15
CA LEU A 95 17.95 7.13 0.47
C LEU A 95 18.38 8.59 0.63
N PHE A 96 18.23 9.33 -0.44
CA PHE A 96 18.50 10.76 -0.49
C PHE A 96 17.27 11.47 -1.06
N SER A 97 17.14 12.76 -0.74
CA SER A 97 16.13 13.60 -1.35
C SER A 97 16.27 13.60 -2.88
N ALA A 98 15.14 13.61 -3.56
CA ALA A 98 15.08 13.74 -5.01
C ALA A 98 15.48 15.15 -5.48
N PHE A 99 15.39 16.14 -4.60
CA PHE A 99 15.70 17.54 -4.89
C PHE A 99 17.11 17.90 -4.49
N LYS A 100 17.76 18.74 -5.31
CA LYS A 100 19.13 19.21 -5.07
C LYS A 100 19.18 20.69 -4.74
N ILE A 101 18.24 21.45 -5.23
CA ILE A 101 18.17 22.91 -5.04
C ILE A 101 16.78 23.30 -4.53
N PRO A 102 16.66 24.43 -3.80
CA PRO A 102 15.38 24.96 -3.34
C PRO A 102 14.43 25.22 -4.52
N ASN A 103 13.14 24.87 -4.35
CA ASN A 103 12.07 25.07 -5.33
C ASN A 103 12.43 24.54 -6.74
N GLU A 104 13.10 23.40 -6.78
CA GLU A 104 13.54 22.75 -8.02
C GLU A 104 12.34 22.42 -8.91
N THR A 105 12.35 22.93 -10.15
CA THR A 105 11.33 22.58 -11.14
C THR A 105 11.60 21.21 -11.74
N VAL A 106 10.62 20.31 -11.64
CA VAL A 106 10.71 18.94 -12.16
C VAL A 106 10.11 18.86 -13.56
N ILE A 107 10.95 18.64 -14.58
CA ILE A 107 10.51 18.64 -15.98
C ILE A 107 9.77 17.36 -16.37
N ASN A 108 10.27 16.20 -15.93
CA ASN A 108 9.67 14.89 -16.21
C ASN A 108 9.46 14.13 -14.89
N PRO A 109 8.38 14.46 -14.14
CA PRO A 109 8.15 13.84 -12.86
C PRO A 109 7.77 12.36 -13.01
N THR A 110 8.49 11.48 -12.32
CA THR A 110 8.01 10.11 -12.08
C THR A 110 6.81 10.20 -11.15
N PRO A 111 5.61 9.78 -11.58
CA PRO A 111 4.44 9.88 -10.73
C PRO A 111 4.50 8.85 -9.60
N PHE A 112 3.93 9.19 -8.45
CA PHE A 112 3.69 8.27 -7.36
C PHE A 112 2.20 8.19 -7.02
N VAL A 113 1.78 7.07 -6.45
CA VAL A 113 0.38 6.83 -6.11
C VAL A 113 0.18 6.88 -4.60
N MET A 114 -0.88 7.55 -4.18
CA MET A 114 -1.42 7.48 -2.83
C MET A 114 -2.88 7.02 -2.88
N ARG A 115 -3.28 6.20 -1.91
CA ARG A 115 -4.66 5.74 -1.74
C ARG A 115 -5.12 5.98 -0.31
N HIS A 116 -6.27 6.60 -0.15
CA HIS A 116 -6.91 6.81 1.14
C HIS A 116 -8.37 6.35 1.12
N VAL A 117 -8.90 5.98 2.26
CA VAL A 117 -10.29 5.59 2.46
C VAL A 117 -11.20 6.81 2.68
N ALA A 118 -12.52 6.58 2.74
CA ALA A 118 -13.52 7.65 2.83
C ALA A 118 -13.43 8.52 4.11
N ASN A 119 -12.75 8.06 5.14
CA ASN A 119 -12.48 8.85 6.36
C ASN A 119 -11.21 9.72 6.27
N GLY A 120 -10.53 9.75 5.11
CA GLY A 120 -9.30 10.48 4.91
C GLY A 120 -8.02 9.74 5.27
N ASN A 121 -8.09 8.57 5.92
CA ASN A 121 -6.90 7.84 6.34
C ASN A 121 -6.15 7.24 5.14
N LEU A 122 -4.85 7.52 5.07
CA LEU A 122 -3.96 7.00 4.05
C LEU A 122 -3.75 5.50 4.25
N GLU A 123 -4.06 4.71 3.24
CA GLU A 123 -3.94 3.25 3.27
C GLU A 123 -2.70 2.75 2.53
N TYR A 124 -2.33 3.47 1.48
CA TYR A 124 -1.21 3.10 0.63
C TYR A 124 -0.47 4.31 0.10
N ILE A 125 0.84 4.21 0.03
CA ILE A 125 1.73 5.17 -0.60
C ILE A 125 2.84 4.43 -1.36
N ASP A 126 3.14 4.87 -2.57
CA ASP A 126 4.21 4.33 -3.39
C ASP A 126 5.60 4.59 -2.79
N HIS A 127 6.51 3.71 -3.11
CA HIS A 127 7.92 3.81 -2.73
C HIS A 127 8.62 5.04 -3.34
N GLU A 128 8.21 5.41 -4.54
CA GLU A 128 8.72 6.59 -5.26
C GLU A 128 8.40 7.91 -4.55
N ALA A 129 7.39 7.90 -3.67
CA ALA A 129 7.06 9.06 -2.85
C ALA A 129 8.11 9.35 -1.77
N VAL A 130 8.87 8.34 -1.31
CA VAL A 130 9.81 8.49 -0.19
C VAL A 130 10.88 9.54 -0.46
N PRO A 131 11.62 9.52 -1.58
CA PRO A 131 12.61 10.56 -1.89
C PRO A 131 12.00 11.93 -2.21
N LEU A 132 10.70 12.00 -2.53
CA LEU A 132 9.99 13.23 -2.89
C LEU A 132 9.35 13.91 -1.68
N LEU A 133 8.82 13.12 -0.74
CA LEU A 133 8.08 13.62 0.42
C LEU A 133 8.84 13.47 1.74
N GLY A 134 9.82 12.57 1.81
CA GLY A 134 10.57 12.27 3.03
C GLY A 134 9.88 11.31 3.99
N TYR A 135 8.57 11.09 3.87
CA TYR A 135 7.86 10.16 4.73
C TYR A 135 8.19 8.70 4.40
N LEU A 136 8.46 7.89 5.40
CA LEU A 136 8.48 6.45 5.24
C LEU A 136 7.04 5.92 5.26
N PRO A 137 6.71 4.87 4.48
CA PRO A 137 5.34 4.34 4.41
C PRO A 137 4.74 4.02 5.78
N GLN A 138 5.51 3.42 6.69
CA GLN A 138 5.08 3.09 8.05
C GLN A 138 4.80 4.30 8.94
N ASP A 139 5.36 5.47 8.63
CA ASP A 139 5.17 6.69 9.41
C ASP A 139 3.91 7.45 9.02
N ILE A 140 3.42 7.26 7.78
CA ILE A 140 2.32 8.03 7.23
C ILE A 140 1.06 7.20 7.00
N THR A 141 1.18 5.88 6.82
CA THR A 141 0.02 4.98 6.69
C THR A 141 -0.85 5.07 7.94
N GLY A 142 -2.17 5.18 7.76
CA GLY A 142 -3.15 5.37 8.83
C GLY A 142 -3.32 6.81 9.28
N LYS A 143 -2.52 7.76 8.78
CA LYS A 143 -2.73 9.20 9.07
C LYS A 143 -3.72 9.82 8.10
N ASP A 144 -4.38 10.88 8.57
CA ASP A 144 -5.29 11.66 7.75
C ASP A 144 -4.53 12.44 6.67
N VAL A 145 -4.79 12.10 5.40
CA VAL A 145 -4.19 12.76 4.23
C VAL A 145 -4.58 14.24 4.12
N LEU A 146 -5.73 14.63 4.69
CA LEU A 146 -6.21 16.01 4.64
C LEU A 146 -5.30 16.97 5.40
N THR A 147 -4.52 16.45 6.36
CA THR A 147 -3.53 17.22 7.11
C THR A 147 -2.27 17.56 6.31
N LEU A 148 -2.08 16.92 5.17
CA LEU A 148 -0.95 17.15 4.28
C LEU A 148 -1.19 18.29 3.28
N TYR A 149 -2.46 18.66 3.04
CA TYR A 149 -2.77 19.77 2.14
C TYR A 149 -2.45 21.11 2.78
N HIS A 150 -2.01 22.06 1.97
CA HIS A 150 -1.84 23.43 2.44
C HIS A 150 -3.21 24.04 2.78
N PRO A 151 -3.34 24.76 3.90
CA PRO A 151 -4.61 25.35 4.33
C PRO A 151 -5.33 26.15 3.24
N GLU A 152 -4.61 27.03 2.55
CA GLU A 152 -5.18 27.86 1.49
C GLU A 152 -5.69 27.06 0.28
N ASP A 153 -5.19 25.84 0.06
CA ASP A 153 -5.58 25.02 -1.06
C ASP A 153 -6.76 24.08 -0.73
N LEU A 154 -7.15 23.96 0.56
CA LEU A 154 -8.21 23.06 1.02
C LEU A 154 -9.56 23.34 0.36
N ALA A 155 -9.91 24.61 0.14
CA ALA A 155 -11.16 24.97 -0.53
C ALA A 155 -11.19 24.45 -1.99
N TYR A 156 -10.07 24.54 -2.70
CA TYR A 156 -9.92 23.95 -4.04
C TYR A 156 -9.97 22.42 -4.00
N VAL A 157 -9.23 21.81 -3.08
CA VAL A 157 -9.19 20.36 -2.90
C VAL A 157 -10.56 19.79 -2.57
N ARG A 158 -11.35 20.49 -1.74
CA ARG A 158 -12.75 20.12 -1.46
C ARG A 158 -13.57 20.05 -2.75
N HIS A 159 -13.45 21.02 -3.65
CA HIS A 159 -14.15 20.99 -4.93
C HIS A 159 -13.69 19.83 -5.83
N VAL A 160 -12.40 19.49 -5.80
CA VAL A 160 -11.88 18.28 -6.47
C VAL A 160 -12.55 17.02 -5.92
N TYR A 161 -12.65 16.87 -4.60
CA TYR A 161 -13.32 15.72 -3.98
C TYR A 161 -14.81 15.64 -4.33
N GLU A 162 -15.52 16.77 -4.38
CA GLU A 162 -16.89 16.79 -4.88
C GLU A 162 -17.01 16.23 -6.32
N THR A 163 -16.06 16.59 -7.16
CA THR A 163 -16.03 16.11 -8.55
C THR A 163 -15.72 14.60 -8.60
N ILE A 164 -14.76 14.12 -7.79
CA ILE A 164 -14.41 12.70 -7.71
C ILE A 164 -15.61 11.85 -7.28
N VAL A 165 -16.32 12.28 -6.23
CA VAL A 165 -17.50 11.56 -5.73
C VAL A 165 -18.63 11.55 -6.77
N LYS A 166 -18.84 12.65 -7.49
CA LYS A 166 -19.91 12.77 -8.49
C LYS A 166 -19.60 12.06 -9.81
N GLN A 167 -18.35 12.07 -10.25
CA GLN A 167 -17.94 11.60 -11.59
C GLN A 167 -17.08 10.33 -11.56
N GLY A 168 -16.59 9.93 -10.39
CA GLY A 168 -15.72 8.76 -10.20
C GLY A 168 -14.26 8.99 -10.58
N ARG A 169 -13.96 10.04 -11.34
CA ARG A 169 -12.59 10.41 -11.74
C ARG A 169 -12.52 11.87 -12.14
N THR A 170 -11.32 12.45 -12.09
CA THR A 170 -11.03 13.76 -12.65
C THR A 170 -9.86 13.67 -13.62
N THR A 171 -9.80 14.61 -14.56
CA THR A 171 -8.58 14.89 -15.30
C THR A 171 -7.52 15.46 -14.35
N ARG A 172 -6.32 15.67 -14.84
CA ARG A 172 -5.21 16.27 -14.10
C ARG A 172 -5.64 17.59 -13.44
N SER A 173 -5.44 17.70 -12.15
CA SER A 173 -5.84 18.83 -11.34
C SER A 173 -4.97 20.07 -11.63
N LYS A 174 -5.43 21.25 -11.21
CA LYS A 174 -4.53 22.40 -11.08
C LYS A 174 -3.48 22.12 -10.03
N PRO A 175 -2.30 22.79 -10.10
CA PRO A 175 -1.27 22.68 -9.08
C PRO A 175 -1.78 23.06 -7.69
N TYR A 176 -1.43 22.25 -6.69
CA TYR A 176 -1.68 22.51 -5.28
C TYR A 176 -0.48 22.06 -4.44
N ARG A 177 -0.44 22.45 -3.18
CA ARG A 177 0.69 22.22 -2.27
C ARG A 177 0.42 21.03 -1.35
N LEU A 178 1.42 20.16 -1.23
CA LEU A 178 1.41 19.02 -0.33
C LEU A 178 2.61 19.09 0.63
N LEU A 179 2.38 18.84 1.91
CA LEU A 179 3.37 18.90 2.97
C LEU A 179 4.36 17.75 2.87
N ALA A 180 5.65 18.05 2.82
CA ALA A 180 6.75 17.09 2.97
C ALA A 180 7.11 16.92 4.46
N GLN A 181 7.85 15.86 4.75
CA GLN A 181 8.22 15.50 6.13
C GLN A 181 9.04 16.60 6.83
N ASN A 182 9.86 17.34 6.10
CA ASN A 182 10.66 18.44 6.62
C ASN A 182 9.86 19.71 6.97
N GLY A 183 8.53 19.69 6.82
CA GLY A 183 7.66 20.82 7.12
C GLY A 183 7.51 21.86 5.99
N HIS A 184 8.14 21.63 4.83
CA HIS A 184 7.98 22.45 3.64
C HIS A 184 7.01 21.83 2.66
N TYR A 185 6.45 22.62 1.75
CA TYR A 185 5.49 22.17 0.77
C TYR A 185 6.14 21.94 -0.58
N ILE A 186 5.73 20.85 -1.24
CA ILE A 186 5.96 20.61 -2.67
C ILE A 186 4.73 21.02 -3.46
N ARG A 187 4.88 21.37 -4.74
CA ARG A 187 3.76 21.62 -5.65
C ARG A 187 3.60 20.42 -6.58
N LEU A 188 2.37 19.99 -6.77
CA LEU A 188 2.05 18.86 -7.60
C LEU A 188 0.70 18.99 -8.29
N GLU A 189 0.51 18.24 -9.33
CA GLU A 189 -0.76 18.03 -10.03
C GLU A 189 -1.16 16.55 -9.87
N THR A 190 -2.45 16.26 -9.84
CA THR A 190 -2.91 14.90 -9.58
C THR A 190 -4.03 14.48 -10.53
N GLU A 191 -3.92 13.27 -11.02
CA GLU A 191 -4.99 12.54 -11.66
C GLU A 191 -5.71 11.72 -10.59
N TRP A 192 -7.02 11.96 -10.42
CA TRP A 192 -7.80 11.33 -9.37
C TRP A 192 -8.76 10.30 -9.91
N SER A 193 -8.93 9.24 -9.15
CA SER A 193 -9.98 8.24 -9.37
C SER A 193 -10.52 7.75 -8.03
N SER A 194 -11.76 7.28 -8.03
CA SER A 194 -12.39 6.69 -6.86
C SER A 194 -12.91 5.30 -7.18
N PHE A 195 -12.89 4.44 -6.18
CA PHE A 195 -13.55 3.15 -6.23
C PHE A 195 -14.79 3.17 -5.33
N ILE A 196 -15.92 2.91 -5.94
CA ILE A 196 -17.22 2.83 -5.29
C ILE A 196 -17.69 1.39 -5.38
N ASN A 197 -17.97 0.81 -4.23
CA ASN A 197 -18.51 -0.55 -4.16
C ASN A 197 -19.89 -0.60 -4.80
N PRO A 198 -20.09 -1.41 -5.85
CA PRO A 198 -21.34 -1.45 -6.61
C PRO A 198 -22.54 -2.01 -5.81
N TRP A 199 -22.28 -2.77 -4.75
CA TRP A 199 -23.32 -3.35 -3.88
C TRP A 199 -23.72 -2.41 -2.76
N SER A 200 -22.74 -1.94 -1.97
CA SER A 200 -22.98 -1.00 -0.88
C SER A 200 -23.26 0.42 -1.36
N ARG A 201 -22.88 0.76 -2.60
CA ARG A 201 -22.87 2.10 -3.20
C ARG A 201 -22.06 3.13 -2.40
N LYS A 202 -21.17 2.65 -1.55
CA LYS A 202 -20.28 3.50 -0.75
C LYS A 202 -18.93 3.63 -1.43
N LEU A 203 -18.31 4.79 -1.25
CA LEU A 203 -16.92 5.01 -1.62
C LEU A 203 -16.04 4.16 -0.69
N GLU A 204 -15.18 3.33 -1.25
CA GLU A 204 -14.22 2.55 -0.49
C GLU A 204 -12.90 3.29 -0.39
N PHE A 205 -12.38 3.76 -1.52
CA PHE A 205 -11.11 4.51 -1.52
C PHE A 205 -11.03 5.49 -2.69
N VAL A 206 -10.16 6.47 -2.51
CA VAL A 206 -9.73 7.42 -3.53
C VAL A 206 -8.26 7.17 -3.84
N ILE A 207 -7.92 7.18 -5.10
CA ILE A 207 -6.57 7.04 -5.61
C ILE A 207 -6.15 8.35 -6.26
N GLY A 208 -5.00 8.89 -5.82
CA GLY A 208 -4.33 10.01 -6.45
C GLY A 208 -3.03 9.55 -7.11
N LYS A 209 -2.87 9.81 -8.40
CA LYS A 209 -1.60 9.70 -9.11
C LYS A 209 -0.98 11.08 -9.20
N HIS A 210 0.04 11.31 -8.38
CA HIS A 210 0.64 12.60 -8.13
C HIS A 210 1.86 12.85 -9.02
N HIS A 211 1.92 14.02 -9.62
CA HIS A 211 3.04 14.47 -10.47
C HIS A 211 3.64 15.73 -9.84
N VAL A 212 4.83 15.63 -9.30
CA VAL A 212 5.53 16.76 -8.67
C VAL A 212 6.02 17.72 -9.76
N ILE A 213 5.66 18.97 -9.66
CA ILE A 213 6.10 20.02 -10.59
C ILE A 213 7.16 20.93 -10.00
N GLU A 214 7.18 21.10 -8.66
CA GLU A 214 8.14 21.93 -7.97
C GLU A 214 8.48 21.34 -6.61
N GLY A 215 9.77 21.29 -6.30
CA GLY A 215 10.30 20.80 -5.02
C GLY A 215 10.07 21.79 -3.87
N PRO A 216 10.42 21.40 -2.64
CA PRO A 216 10.25 22.23 -1.46
C PRO A 216 11.30 23.33 -1.38
N ALA A 217 11.03 24.38 -0.57
CA ALA A 217 12.00 25.45 -0.30
C ALA A 217 13.28 24.94 0.39
N ASN A 218 13.20 23.88 1.19
CA ASN A 218 14.35 23.13 1.67
C ASN A 218 14.44 21.81 0.89
N PRO A 219 15.47 21.59 0.06
CA PRO A 219 15.57 20.44 -0.81
C PRO A 219 15.78 19.11 -0.07
N ASP A 220 16.27 19.14 1.18
CA ASP A 220 16.42 17.90 1.97
C ASP A 220 15.11 17.55 2.68
N VAL A 221 14.31 16.69 2.05
CA VAL A 221 13.03 16.24 2.60
C VAL A 221 13.16 15.36 3.84
N PHE A 222 14.35 14.84 4.14
CA PHE A 222 14.63 14.00 5.31
C PHE A 222 15.13 14.79 6.53
N GLN A 223 15.29 16.09 6.40
CA GLN A 223 15.62 16.94 7.53
C GLN A 223 14.48 16.99 8.53
N ASP A 224 14.80 17.05 9.82
CA ASP A 224 13.79 17.20 10.86
C ASP A 224 12.95 18.47 10.65
N PRO A 225 11.62 18.36 10.78
CA PRO A 225 10.73 19.49 10.56
C PRO A 225 10.97 20.60 11.59
N LEU A 226 10.82 21.84 11.16
CA LEU A 226 10.80 22.98 12.08
C LEU A 226 9.64 22.83 13.08
N PRO A 227 9.81 23.30 14.33
CA PRO A 227 8.73 23.26 15.31
C PRO A 227 7.52 24.01 14.78
N LYS A 228 6.34 23.33 14.83
CA LYS A 228 5.09 23.93 14.37
C LYS A 228 4.78 25.20 15.20
N PRO A 229 4.32 26.27 14.57
CA PRO A 229 3.79 27.42 15.30
C PRO A 229 2.60 26.98 16.16
N LYS A 230 2.35 27.69 17.25
CA LYS A 230 1.19 27.45 18.11
C LYS A 230 -0.10 27.66 17.32
N ALA A 231 -1.13 26.88 17.65
CA ALA A 231 -2.46 26.96 17.06
C ALA A 231 -2.96 28.42 16.96
N SER A 232 -3.50 28.75 15.80
CA SER A 232 -4.08 30.07 15.50
C SER A 232 -5.62 29.97 15.42
N PRO A 233 -6.36 31.09 15.54
CA PRO A 233 -7.82 31.07 15.37
C PRO A 233 -8.29 30.56 14.01
N GLU A 234 -7.45 30.64 12.99
CA GLU A 234 -7.71 30.15 11.63
C GLU A 234 -7.76 28.61 11.54
N ASP A 235 -7.26 27.91 12.57
CA ASP A 235 -7.27 26.45 12.60
C ASP A 235 -8.71 25.88 12.67
N ALA A 236 -9.68 26.63 13.18
CA ALA A 236 -11.08 26.22 13.24
C ALA A 236 -11.74 26.14 11.85
N ASP A 237 -11.48 27.12 10.98
CA ASP A 237 -12.00 27.16 9.61
C ASP A 237 -11.38 26.03 8.76
N ILE A 238 -10.10 25.73 9.01
CA ILE A 238 -9.38 24.62 8.37
C ILE A 238 -10.03 23.28 8.74
N GLU A 239 -10.36 23.09 10.01
CA GLU A 239 -10.97 21.85 10.50
C GLU A 239 -12.40 21.66 9.93
N GLU A 240 -13.18 22.75 9.83
CA GLU A 240 -14.50 22.73 9.19
C GLU A 240 -14.42 22.30 7.72
N LEU A 241 -13.41 22.80 6.98
CA LEU A 241 -13.19 22.39 5.59
C LEU A 241 -12.82 20.92 5.49
N LYS A 242 -11.99 20.37 6.37
CA LYS A 242 -11.65 18.94 6.39
C LYS A 242 -12.88 18.09 6.72
N ASP A 243 -13.66 18.46 7.71
CA ASP A 243 -14.91 17.79 8.05
C ASP A 243 -15.91 17.81 6.89
N SER A 244 -15.95 18.92 6.14
CA SER A 244 -16.75 19.03 4.93
C SER A 244 -16.29 18.05 3.86
N ILE A 245 -14.98 17.86 3.66
CA ILE A 245 -14.44 16.87 2.72
C ILE A 245 -14.81 15.45 3.17
N VAL A 246 -14.64 15.12 4.45
CA VAL A 246 -15.02 13.79 4.98
C VAL A 246 -16.51 13.52 4.77
N ARG A 247 -17.37 14.52 4.96
CA ARG A 247 -18.82 14.38 4.66
C ARG A 247 -19.06 14.08 3.20
N ILE A 248 -18.42 14.82 2.29
CA ILE A 248 -18.53 14.60 0.83
C ILE A 248 -18.10 13.18 0.46
N LEU A 249 -17.00 12.68 1.00
CA LEU A 249 -16.49 11.33 0.75
C LEU A 249 -17.45 10.22 1.24
N ASN A 250 -18.29 10.52 2.25
CA ASN A 250 -19.28 9.58 2.78
C ASN A 250 -20.67 9.71 2.13
N GLU A 251 -20.88 10.68 1.23
CA GLU A 251 -22.10 10.76 0.44
C GLU A 251 -22.21 9.54 -0.48
N VAL A 252 -23.44 9.05 -0.69
CA VAL A 252 -23.68 7.93 -1.59
C VAL A 252 -23.74 8.46 -3.03
N PRO A 253 -22.73 8.22 -3.86
CA PRO A 253 -22.72 8.70 -5.24
C PRO A 253 -23.61 7.79 -6.09
N THR A 254 -24.72 8.31 -6.62
CA THR A 254 -25.65 7.54 -7.42
C THR A 254 -25.12 7.22 -8.82
N LYS A 255 -24.61 8.21 -9.55
CA LYS A 255 -24.14 8.03 -10.94
C LYS A 255 -22.95 7.07 -11.07
N PRO A 256 -21.84 7.25 -10.36
CA PRO A 256 -20.72 6.30 -10.41
C PRO A 256 -21.10 4.89 -9.95
N ALA A 257 -21.96 4.76 -8.94
CA ALA A 257 -22.46 3.47 -8.48
C ALA A 257 -23.31 2.75 -9.52
N GLU A 258 -24.18 3.48 -10.22
CA GLU A 258 -24.98 2.93 -11.32
C GLU A 258 -24.13 2.48 -12.49
N LEU A 259 -23.13 3.29 -12.90
CA LEU A 259 -22.19 2.92 -13.95
C LEU A 259 -21.38 1.68 -13.59
N ALA A 260 -20.88 1.59 -12.36
CA ALA A 260 -20.16 0.42 -11.87
C ALA A 260 -21.04 -0.84 -11.87
N LYS A 261 -22.31 -0.71 -11.45
CA LYS A 261 -23.28 -1.80 -11.50
C LYS A 261 -23.58 -2.24 -12.95
N GLN A 262 -23.76 -1.29 -13.87
CA GLN A 262 -23.98 -1.59 -15.29
C GLN A 262 -22.79 -2.32 -15.92
N GLN A 263 -21.56 -1.84 -15.65
CA GLN A 263 -20.34 -2.48 -16.13
C GLN A 263 -20.20 -3.90 -15.60
N MET A 264 -20.53 -4.13 -14.34
CA MET A 264 -20.48 -5.44 -13.72
C MET A 264 -21.52 -6.38 -14.32
N THR A 265 -22.77 -5.91 -14.48
CA THR A 265 -23.83 -6.67 -15.14
C THR A 265 -23.42 -7.07 -16.56
N LYS A 266 -22.84 -6.12 -17.33
CA LYS A 266 -22.35 -6.40 -18.67
C LYS A 266 -21.25 -7.46 -18.67
N ARG A 267 -20.27 -7.37 -17.79
CA ARG A 267 -19.20 -8.38 -17.66
C ARG A 267 -19.75 -9.76 -17.29
N CYS A 268 -20.74 -9.83 -16.41
CA CYS A 268 -21.40 -11.09 -16.08
C CYS A 268 -22.14 -11.67 -17.29
N GLN A 269 -22.80 -10.85 -18.09
CA GLN A 269 -23.46 -11.29 -19.32
C GLN A 269 -22.44 -11.76 -20.36
N ASP A 270 -21.37 -10.99 -20.58
CA ASP A 270 -20.29 -11.35 -21.52
C ASP A 270 -19.65 -12.69 -21.11
N LEU A 271 -19.43 -12.91 -19.81
CA LEU A 271 -18.90 -14.17 -19.29
C LEU A 271 -19.89 -15.33 -19.47
N ALA A 272 -21.17 -15.12 -19.20
CA ALA A 272 -22.19 -16.15 -19.41
C ALA A 272 -22.28 -16.55 -20.88
N SER A 273 -22.31 -15.59 -21.80
CA SER A 273 -22.33 -15.85 -23.24
C SER A 273 -21.07 -16.57 -23.71
N PHE A 274 -19.90 -16.23 -23.14
CA PHE A 274 -18.66 -16.95 -23.42
C PHE A 274 -18.72 -18.40 -22.94
N MET A 275 -19.24 -18.64 -21.74
CA MET A 275 -19.43 -20.00 -21.22
C MET A 275 -20.40 -20.80 -22.06
N GLU A 276 -21.51 -20.20 -22.52
CA GLU A 276 -22.46 -20.83 -23.42
C GLU A 276 -21.80 -21.21 -24.74
N SER A 277 -21.00 -20.32 -25.34
CA SER A 277 -20.28 -20.63 -26.59
C SER A 277 -19.29 -21.80 -26.41
N LEU A 278 -18.61 -21.88 -25.27
CA LEU A 278 -17.71 -23.00 -24.98
C LEU A 278 -18.45 -24.34 -24.83
N ILE A 279 -19.68 -24.31 -24.35
CA ILE A 279 -20.52 -25.52 -24.22
C ILE A 279 -21.05 -25.94 -25.61
N GLU A 280 -21.40 -24.96 -26.46
CA GLU A 280 -21.89 -25.22 -27.81
C GLU A 280 -20.77 -25.69 -28.76
N GLU A 281 -19.53 -25.23 -28.56
CA GLU A 281 -18.34 -25.61 -29.34
C GLU A 281 -17.74 -26.96 -28.95
N GLN A 282 -18.26 -27.65 -27.93
CA GLN A 282 -17.81 -29.03 -27.68
C GLN A 282 -18.17 -29.92 -28.89
N PRO A 283 -17.19 -30.36 -29.68
CA PRO A 283 -17.47 -31.33 -30.72
C PRO A 283 -18.09 -32.55 -30.07
N LYS A 284 -19.15 -33.07 -30.66
CA LYS A 284 -19.67 -34.40 -30.32
C LYS A 284 -18.56 -35.39 -30.58
N VAL A 285 -17.73 -35.61 -29.57
CA VAL A 285 -16.71 -36.66 -29.58
C VAL A 285 -17.49 -37.96 -29.46
N ASP A 286 -17.41 -38.77 -30.52
CA ASP A 286 -17.98 -40.07 -30.63
C ASP A 286 -17.76 -40.90 -29.35
N GLU A 287 -18.78 -41.65 -28.98
CA GLU A 287 -18.88 -42.45 -27.76
C GLU A 287 -17.81 -43.57 -27.62
N GLU A 288 -16.85 -43.65 -28.54
CA GLU A 288 -15.85 -44.74 -28.59
C GLU A 288 -14.55 -44.50 -27.80
N LEU A 289 -14.36 -43.35 -27.15
CA LEU A 289 -13.16 -43.07 -26.34
C LEU A 289 -13.43 -43.05 -24.83
N ARG A 290 -14.40 -43.85 -24.37
CA ARG A 290 -14.82 -43.89 -22.96
C ARG A 290 -14.13 -44.94 -22.11
N LEU A 291 -13.11 -45.60 -22.60
CA LEU A 291 -12.36 -46.63 -21.85
C LEU A 291 -10.88 -46.29 -21.90
N GLU A 292 -10.40 -45.46 -21.03
CA GLU A 292 -9.06 -45.43 -20.43
C GLU A 292 -8.77 -44.08 -19.77
N ILE A 293 -9.51 -43.78 -18.70
CA ILE A 293 -8.99 -42.83 -17.71
C ILE A 293 -8.92 -43.59 -16.38
N GLN A 294 -7.76 -44.22 -16.16
CA GLN A 294 -7.35 -44.63 -14.84
C GLN A 294 -7.25 -43.42 -13.91
N GLU A 295 -7.79 -43.63 -12.74
CA GLU A 295 -7.71 -42.74 -11.58
C GLU A 295 -6.27 -42.30 -11.35
N ASN A 296 -6.00 -41.02 -11.54
CA ASN A 296 -5.01 -40.21 -10.81
C ASN A 296 -5.04 -38.79 -11.36
N ASP A 297 -5.79 -37.92 -10.71
CA ASP A 297 -5.35 -36.57 -10.43
C ASP A 297 -6.41 -35.77 -9.64
N ASN A 298 -6.23 -35.81 -8.33
CA ASN A 298 -6.92 -34.91 -7.40
C ASN A 298 -6.28 -33.52 -7.37
N SER A 299 -5.58 -33.06 -8.43
CA SER A 299 -4.83 -31.81 -8.42
C SER A 299 -5.46 -30.66 -9.22
N CYS A 300 -6.60 -30.91 -9.91
CA CYS A 300 -7.22 -29.86 -10.74
C CYS A 300 -8.17 -28.90 -10.01
N TYR A 301 -8.67 -29.26 -8.82
CA TYR A 301 -9.67 -28.44 -8.13
C TYR A 301 -9.10 -27.25 -7.34
N GLU A 302 -7.79 -27.22 -7.07
CA GLU A 302 -7.17 -26.10 -6.35
C GLU A 302 -6.80 -24.89 -7.23
N ARG A 303 -6.84 -25.05 -8.56
CA ARG A 303 -6.42 -23.97 -9.47
C ARG A 303 -7.51 -22.97 -9.80
N ASP A 304 -8.78 -23.36 -9.72
CA ASP A 304 -9.91 -22.48 -10.04
C ASP A 304 -10.30 -21.55 -8.89
N SER A 305 -9.99 -21.90 -7.64
CA SER A 305 -10.30 -21.06 -6.49
C SER A 305 -9.42 -19.80 -6.38
N VAL A 306 -8.26 -19.79 -7.04
CA VAL A 306 -7.34 -18.65 -7.05
C VAL A 306 -7.77 -17.57 -8.05
N MET A 307 -8.46 -17.94 -9.11
CA MET A 307 -8.93 -17.03 -10.17
C MET A 307 -10.19 -16.24 -9.80
N LEU A 308 -10.96 -16.71 -8.82
CA LEU A 308 -12.24 -16.11 -8.38
C LEU A 308 -12.16 -15.33 -7.06
N GLY A 309 -10.96 -14.97 -6.61
CA GLY A 309 -10.81 -14.10 -5.42
C GLY A 309 -11.31 -14.73 -4.12
N GLY A 310 -11.23 -16.07 -3.99
CA GLY A 310 -11.48 -16.74 -2.70
C GLY A 310 -12.96 -16.91 -2.32
N ILE A 311 -13.89 -16.65 -3.24
CA ILE A 311 -15.31 -16.93 -3.03
C ILE A 311 -15.58 -18.31 -3.60
N SER A 312 -15.37 -19.37 -2.80
CA SER A 312 -15.86 -20.70 -3.11
C SER A 312 -17.36 -20.78 -2.81
N PRO A 313 -18.22 -21.21 -3.75
CA PRO A 313 -19.64 -21.43 -3.47
C PRO A 313 -19.93 -22.66 -2.59
N HIS A 314 -18.91 -23.37 -2.14
CA HIS A 314 -19.03 -24.57 -1.31
C HIS A 314 -18.43 -24.42 0.10
N HIS A 315 -18.70 -23.31 0.77
CA HIS A 315 -18.63 -23.31 2.22
C HIS A 315 -19.94 -23.84 2.78
N ASP A 316 -19.97 -25.15 2.97
CA ASP A 316 -20.96 -25.79 3.83
C ASP A 316 -20.79 -25.21 5.25
N TYR A 317 -21.76 -24.45 5.68
CA TYR A 317 -21.96 -24.11 7.08
C TYR A 317 -22.29 -25.40 7.83
N ASN A 318 -21.28 -26.02 8.38
CA ASN A 318 -21.48 -27.03 9.41
C ASN A 318 -21.93 -26.32 10.69
N ASP A 319 -23.23 -26.24 10.83
CA ASP A 319 -23.92 -25.83 12.05
C ASP A 319 -23.60 -26.87 13.14
N SER A 320 -22.52 -26.66 13.86
CA SER A 320 -22.24 -27.38 15.09
C SER A 320 -23.22 -26.93 16.17
N LYS A 321 -24.36 -27.58 16.24
CA LYS A 321 -25.27 -27.48 17.39
C LYS A 321 -24.54 -27.97 18.64
N SER A 322 -24.00 -27.03 19.38
CA SER A 322 -23.59 -27.25 20.76
C SER A 322 -24.85 -27.38 21.63
N SER A 323 -25.21 -28.58 21.94
CA SER A 323 -26.21 -28.88 22.98
C SER A 323 -25.54 -28.75 24.33
N THR A 324 -25.72 -27.61 25.01
CA THR A 324 -25.46 -27.48 26.44
C THR A 324 -26.65 -27.99 27.21
N SER A 325 -26.55 -29.23 27.69
CA SER A 325 -27.40 -29.74 28.74
C SER A 325 -26.87 -29.28 30.12
N THR A 326 -27.57 -28.40 30.77
CA THR A 326 -27.42 -28.10 32.22
C THR A 326 -28.04 -29.20 33.03
N PRO A 327 -27.40 -29.79 34.05
CA PRO A 327 -28.10 -30.56 35.08
C PRO A 327 -28.52 -29.62 36.19
N LEU A 328 -29.82 -29.69 36.51
CA LEU A 328 -30.42 -29.24 37.76
C LEU A 328 -30.05 -30.18 38.92
N SER A 329 -29.52 -29.68 39.97
CA SER A 329 -29.88 -29.92 41.39
C SER A 329 -28.93 -29.12 42.30
#